data_14ece2af3dc210b4420e66359809ef3c
#
_entry.id   14ece2af3dc210b4420e66359809ef3c
#
_cell.length_a   1.000
_cell.length_b   1.000
_cell.length_c   1.000
_cell.angle_alpha   90.00
_cell.angle_beta   90.00
_cell.angle_gamma   90.00
#
_symmetry.space_group_name_H-M   'P 1'
#
loop_
_entity.id
_entity.type
_entity.pdbx_description
1 polymer ?
#
loop_
_entity_poly.entity_id
_entity_poly.type
_entity_poly.pdbx_seq_one_letter_code
_entity_poly.pdbx_strand_id
1 'polypeptide(L)'
;EILRCLVGSEMCIRDRVLIVVILCVAGLAFLLHEVIGAEGAGSVTVKVNGKIEGVYSLAEDREIKINGGSNVLVIKNHEADMVDANCPDKLCVNQKPVSKNHESIICLPNKVVVEVDSKENSQLDGITN
;
A
#
# COMPACT_ATOMS: atom_id res chain seq x y z
N GLU A 1 -30.19 22.76 -18.74
CA GLU A 1 -30.34 21.35 -19.07
C GLU A 1 -31.48 20.68 -18.34
N ILE A 2 -31.71 21.03 -17.08
CA ILE A 2 -32.88 20.57 -16.32
C ILE A 2 -34.17 21.01 -16.99
N LEU A 3 -34.16 22.18 -17.62
CA LEU A 3 -35.32 22.71 -18.39
C LEU A 3 -35.61 21.91 -19.65
N ARG A 4 -34.58 21.29 -20.26
CA ARG A 4 -34.78 20.39 -21.39
C ARG A 4 -35.46 19.08 -20.98
N CYS A 5 -35.22 18.63 -19.79
CA CYS A 5 -35.89 17.47 -19.22
C CYS A 5 -37.38 17.68 -19.03
N LEU A 6 -37.84 18.91 -18.82
CA LEU A 6 -39.25 19.24 -18.67
C LEU A 6 -40.01 19.27 -20.00
N VAL A 7 -39.31 19.45 -21.13
CA VAL A 7 -39.90 19.54 -22.46
C VAL A 7 -40.06 18.18 -23.14
N GLY A 8 -39.21 17.20 -22.80
CA GLY A 8 -39.24 15.88 -23.40
C GLY A 8 -39.20 14.78 -22.37
N SER A 9 -40.37 14.35 -21.88
CA SER A 9 -40.48 13.34 -20.84
C SER A 9 -39.84 11.98 -21.22
N GLU A 10 -39.90 11.63 -22.51
CA GLU A 10 -39.30 10.37 -22.98
C GLU A 10 -37.76 10.42 -23.03
N MET A 11 -37.20 11.55 -23.44
CA MET A 11 -35.75 11.77 -23.42
C MET A 11 -35.21 11.87 -22.01
N CYS A 12 -36.00 12.39 -21.09
CA CYS A 12 -35.60 12.50 -19.68
C CYS A 12 -35.41 11.14 -19.01
N ILE A 13 -36.27 10.16 -19.35
CA ILE A 13 -36.15 8.80 -18.81
C ILE A 13 -34.89 8.12 -19.32
N ARG A 14 -34.60 8.25 -20.60
CA ARG A 14 -33.36 7.69 -21.20
C ARG A 14 -32.13 8.34 -20.61
N ASP A 15 -32.14 9.64 -20.45
CA ASP A 15 -31.04 10.40 -19.87
C ASP A 15 -30.83 10.03 -18.42
N ARG A 16 -31.91 9.91 -17.65
CA ARG A 16 -31.85 9.48 -16.26
C ARG A 16 -31.31 8.05 -16.13
N VAL A 17 -31.71 7.14 -17.00
CA VAL A 17 -31.19 5.77 -17.03
C VAL A 17 -29.68 5.78 -17.36
N LEU A 18 -29.29 6.60 -18.34
CA LEU A 18 -27.86 6.71 -18.70
C LEU A 18 -27.01 7.23 -17.53
N ILE A 19 -27.50 8.24 -16.82
CA ILE A 19 -26.81 8.79 -15.66
C ILE A 19 -26.66 7.71 -14.57
N VAL A 20 -27.73 6.98 -14.27
CA VAL A 20 -27.71 5.90 -13.28
C VAL A 20 -26.73 4.80 -13.69
N VAL A 21 -26.75 4.39 -14.96
CA VAL A 21 -25.81 3.38 -15.48
C VAL A 21 -24.36 3.85 -15.36
N ILE A 22 -24.07 5.09 -15.72
CA ILE A 22 -22.72 5.67 -15.62
C ILE A 22 -22.28 5.70 -14.16
N LEU A 23 -23.14 6.11 -13.24
CA LEU A 23 -22.83 6.14 -11.81
C LEU A 23 -22.60 4.73 -11.25
N CYS A 24 -23.39 3.75 -11.68
CA CYS A 24 -23.21 2.35 -11.27
C CYS A 24 -21.90 1.79 -11.78
N VAL A 25 -21.57 2.04 -13.05
CA VAL A 25 -20.30 1.59 -13.65
C VAL A 25 -19.12 2.25 -12.97
N ALA A 26 -19.20 3.56 -12.72
CA ALA A 26 -18.14 4.29 -12.02
C ALA A 26 -17.94 3.78 -10.59
N GLY A 27 -19.05 3.55 -9.87
CA GLY A 27 -18.99 2.99 -8.52
C GLY A 27 -18.41 1.58 -8.50
N LEU A 28 -18.82 0.73 -9.43
CA LEU A 28 -18.29 -0.61 -9.56
C LEU A 28 -16.79 -0.60 -9.91
N ALA A 29 -16.39 0.26 -10.85
CA ALA A 29 -14.99 0.43 -11.22
C ALA A 29 -14.15 0.92 -10.04
N PHE A 30 -14.68 1.83 -9.23
CA PHE A 30 -14.02 2.31 -8.03
C PHE A 30 -13.81 1.19 -7.00
N LEU A 31 -14.87 0.39 -6.75
CA LEU A 31 -14.78 -0.75 -5.83
C LEU A 31 -13.78 -1.80 -6.33
N LEU A 32 -13.79 -2.09 -7.62
CA LEU A 32 -12.82 -3.01 -8.23
C LEU A 32 -11.40 -2.46 -8.11
N HIS A 33 -11.22 -1.17 -8.28
CA HIS A 33 -9.91 -0.52 -8.14
C HIS A 33 -9.36 -0.69 -6.72
N GLU A 34 -10.22 -0.52 -5.71
CA GLU A 34 -9.83 -0.72 -4.32
C GLU A 34 -9.40 -2.18 -4.05
N VAL A 35 -10.21 -3.14 -4.55
CA VAL A 35 -9.93 -4.56 -4.34
C VAL A 35 -8.68 -5.00 -5.10
N ILE A 36 -8.54 -4.60 -6.37
CA ILE A 36 -7.38 -4.95 -7.19
C ILE A 36 -6.13 -4.21 -6.72
N GLY A 37 -6.28 -2.97 -6.27
CA GLY A 37 -5.18 -2.21 -5.68
C GLY A 37 -4.59 -2.89 -4.45
N ALA A 38 -5.44 -3.57 -3.68
CA ALA A 38 -4.99 -4.35 -2.53
C ALA A 38 -4.18 -5.60 -2.93
N GLU A 39 -4.50 -6.21 -4.08
CA GLU A 39 -3.74 -7.36 -4.59
C GLU A 39 -2.37 -6.97 -5.16
N GLY A 40 -2.21 -5.71 -5.54
CA GLY A 40 -0.93 -5.15 -5.97
C GLY A 40 -0.05 -4.69 -4.81
N ALA A 41 -0.41 -5.05 -3.58
CA ALA A 41 0.41 -4.72 -2.43
C ALA A 41 1.82 -5.26 -2.63
N GLY A 42 2.80 -4.38 -2.51
CA GLY A 42 4.20 -4.75 -2.67
C GLY A 42 4.67 -5.69 -1.58
N SER A 43 5.93 -5.98 -1.59
CA SER A 43 6.61 -6.71 -0.52
C SER A 43 7.47 -5.75 0.30
N VAL A 44 7.68 -6.11 1.54
CA VAL A 44 8.59 -5.41 2.44
C VAL A 44 9.87 -6.23 2.55
N THR A 45 10.98 -5.64 2.18
CA THR A 45 12.29 -6.23 2.36
C THR A 45 12.92 -5.68 3.63
N VAL A 46 13.28 -6.58 4.55
CA VAL A 46 13.92 -6.22 5.81
C VAL A 46 15.39 -6.53 5.70
N LYS A 47 16.23 -5.51 5.86
CA LYS A 47 17.69 -5.63 5.82
C LYS A 47 18.27 -5.31 7.20
N VAL A 48 19.18 -6.12 7.66
CA VAL A 48 19.92 -5.90 8.90
C VAL A 48 21.41 -5.97 8.58
N ASN A 49 22.16 -4.93 8.94
CA ASN A 49 23.59 -4.81 8.61
C ASN A 49 23.90 -4.94 7.10
N GLY A 50 22.97 -4.47 6.26
CA GLY A 50 23.11 -4.55 4.81
C GLY A 50 22.76 -5.91 4.21
N LYS A 51 22.35 -6.88 5.02
CA LYS A 51 21.96 -8.22 4.57
C LYS A 51 20.44 -8.37 4.69
N ILE A 52 19.83 -9.02 3.72
CA ILE A 52 18.39 -9.28 3.72
C ILE A 52 18.10 -10.34 4.80
N GLU A 53 17.34 -9.96 5.82
CA GLU A 53 16.86 -10.87 6.85
C GLU A 53 15.60 -11.59 6.40
N GLY A 54 14.72 -10.91 5.68
CA GLY A 54 13.49 -11.50 5.18
C GLY A 54 12.73 -10.59 4.24
N VAL A 55 11.83 -11.18 3.50
CA VAL A 55 10.90 -10.49 2.62
C VAL A 55 9.48 -10.91 2.99
N TYR A 56 8.60 -9.95 3.20
CA TYR A 56 7.24 -10.18 3.67
C TYR A 56 6.24 -9.48 2.76
N SER A 57 5.05 -10.07 2.60
CA SER A 57 3.99 -9.47 1.80
C SER A 57 3.22 -8.44 2.61
N LEU A 58 2.93 -7.28 2.00
CA LEU A 58 2.07 -6.27 2.60
C LEU A 58 0.58 -6.66 2.58
N ALA A 59 0.21 -7.69 1.84
CA ALA A 59 -1.16 -8.17 1.77
C ALA A 59 -1.60 -8.94 3.02
N GLU A 60 -0.66 -9.42 3.81
CA GLU A 60 -0.94 -10.19 5.03
C GLU A 60 -0.61 -9.38 6.27
N ASP A 61 -1.55 -9.29 7.19
CA ASP A 61 -1.29 -8.68 8.50
C ASP A 61 -0.36 -9.60 9.30
N ARG A 62 0.75 -9.05 9.75
CA ARG A 62 1.78 -9.83 10.44
C ARG A 62 2.61 -8.94 11.37
N GLU A 63 3.04 -9.51 12.47
CA GLU A 63 4.03 -8.91 13.35
C GLU A 63 5.36 -9.62 13.15
N ILE A 64 6.41 -8.86 12.91
CA ILE A 64 7.73 -9.37 12.59
C ILE A 64 8.74 -8.82 13.61
N LYS A 65 9.43 -9.71 14.30
CA LYS A 65 10.53 -9.34 15.18
C LYS A 65 11.82 -9.36 14.38
N ILE A 66 12.47 -8.22 14.30
CA ILE A 66 13.67 -8.01 13.52
C ILE A 66 14.88 -8.02 14.45
N ASN A 67 15.97 -8.62 14.00
CA ASN A 67 17.25 -8.63 14.72
C ASN A 67 17.13 -9.16 16.16
N GLY A 68 16.44 -10.31 16.30
CA GLY A 68 16.27 -10.94 17.61
C GLY A 68 15.29 -10.23 18.55
N GLY A 69 14.47 -9.33 18.02
CA GLY A 69 13.46 -8.60 18.79
C GLY A 69 13.87 -7.17 19.14
N SER A 70 15.00 -6.67 18.63
CA SER A 70 15.42 -5.29 18.86
C SER A 70 14.47 -4.29 18.17
N ASN A 71 13.86 -4.71 17.08
CA ASN A 71 12.88 -3.93 16.35
C ASN A 71 11.64 -4.79 16.09
N VAL A 72 10.46 -4.20 16.16
CA VAL A 72 9.20 -4.87 15.87
C VAL A 72 8.51 -4.13 14.75
N LEU A 73 8.30 -4.82 13.64
CA LEU A 73 7.59 -4.33 12.48
C LEU A 73 6.22 -4.97 12.44
N VAL A 74 5.18 -4.16 12.26
CA VAL A 74 3.80 -4.64 12.10
C VAL A 74 3.32 -4.28 10.72
N ILE A 75 2.83 -5.27 10.00
CA ILE A 75 2.13 -5.07 8.73
C ILE A 75 0.65 -5.14 9.00
N LYS A 76 -0.07 -4.06 8.70
CA LYS A 76 -1.51 -3.95 8.88
C LYS A 76 -2.09 -3.01 7.85
N ASN A 77 -3.25 -3.37 7.29
CA ASN A 77 -3.93 -2.56 6.28
C ASN A 77 -3.04 -2.20 5.09
N HIS A 78 -2.21 -3.15 4.65
CA HIS A 78 -1.26 -2.98 3.53
C HIS A 78 -0.18 -1.92 3.79
N GLU A 79 0.09 -1.63 5.04
CA GLU A 79 1.14 -0.71 5.47
C GLU A 79 2.08 -1.41 6.44
N ALA A 80 3.35 -1.07 6.38
CA ALA A 80 4.35 -1.54 7.33
C ALA A 80 4.74 -0.39 8.26
N ASP A 81 4.70 -0.66 9.55
CA ASP A 81 5.00 0.34 10.59
C ASP A 81 5.94 -0.26 11.64
N MET A 82 6.93 0.50 12.02
CA MET A 82 7.82 0.14 13.12
C MET A 82 7.19 0.56 14.43
N VAL A 83 6.67 -0.40 15.19
CA VAL A 83 5.91 -0.12 16.42
C VAL A 83 6.78 -0.10 17.66
N ASP A 84 7.93 -0.79 17.64
CA ASP A 84 8.87 -0.81 18.75
C ASP A 84 10.29 -0.98 18.24
N ALA A 85 11.21 -0.36 18.95
CA ALA A 85 12.63 -0.47 18.63
C ALA A 85 13.44 -0.18 19.89
N ASN A 86 14.59 -0.85 19.99
CA ASN A 86 15.53 -0.70 21.10
C ASN A 86 16.55 0.43 20.85
N CYS A 87 16.26 1.35 19.96
CA CYS A 87 17.14 2.50 19.73
C CYS A 87 16.83 3.64 20.72
N PRO A 88 17.85 4.40 21.17
CA PRO A 88 17.66 5.45 22.17
C PRO A 88 16.70 6.55 21.74
N ASP A 89 16.77 6.94 20.49
CA ASP A 89 15.98 8.05 19.95
C ASP A 89 14.59 7.62 19.45
N LYS A 90 14.40 6.33 19.20
CA LYS A 90 13.16 5.75 18.65
C LYS A 90 12.65 6.48 17.40
N LEU A 91 13.57 7.00 16.60
CA LEU A 91 13.25 7.71 15.37
C LEU A 91 12.55 6.82 14.35
N CYS A 92 12.93 5.54 14.30
CA CYS A 92 12.30 4.56 13.41
C CYS A 92 10.83 4.29 13.79
N VAL A 93 10.50 4.33 15.08
CA VAL A 93 9.13 4.17 15.58
C VAL A 93 8.28 5.41 15.27
N ASN A 94 8.91 6.58 15.26
CA ASN A 94 8.23 7.84 14.98
C ASN A 94 8.10 8.15 13.49
N GLN A 95 8.68 7.33 12.62
CA GLN A 95 8.51 7.48 11.17
C GLN A 95 7.10 7.03 10.77
N LYS A 96 6.61 7.58 9.66
CA LYS A 96 5.31 7.22 9.14
C LYS A 96 5.29 5.77 8.64
N PRO A 97 4.15 5.08 8.74
CA PRO A 97 4.00 3.79 8.08
C PRO A 97 4.31 3.89 6.58
N VAL A 98 4.88 2.84 6.03
CA VAL A 98 5.28 2.78 4.62
C VAL A 98 4.42 1.77 3.88
N SER A 99 3.95 2.16 2.71
CA SER A 99 3.12 1.31 1.85
C SER A 99 3.46 1.45 0.38
N LYS A 100 4.02 2.58 0.00
CA LYS A 100 4.33 2.89 -1.40
C LYS A 100 5.72 2.39 -1.78
N ASN A 101 5.88 2.11 -3.06
CA ASN A 101 7.16 1.70 -3.61
C ASN A 101 8.26 2.72 -3.30
N HIS A 102 9.43 2.24 -2.92
CA HIS A 102 10.61 3.02 -2.52
C HIS A 102 10.49 3.79 -1.21
N GLU A 103 9.38 3.64 -0.47
CA GLU A 103 9.36 4.13 0.89
C GLU A 103 10.15 3.19 1.81
N SER A 104 10.81 3.76 2.80
CA SER A 104 11.62 2.99 3.73
C SER A 104 11.57 3.54 5.15
N ILE A 105 11.73 2.64 6.12
CA ILE A 105 11.95 2.97 7.52
C ILE A 105 13.39 2.57 7.86
N ILE A 106 14.15 3.49 8.42
CA ILE A 106 15.56 3.27 8.72
C ILE A 106 15.79 3.44 10.21
N CYS A 107 16.41 2.42 10.83
CA CYS A 107 16.87 2.46 12.20
C CYS A 107 18.41 2.39 12.19
N LEU A 108 19.05 3.54 12.27
CA LEU A 108 20.50 3.63 12.17
C LEU A 108 21.23 2.94 13.32
N PRO A 109 20.83 3.11 14.59
CA PRO A 109 21.54 2.45 15.70
C PRO A 109 21.54 0.92 15.59
N ASN A 110 20.45 0.32 15.11
CA ASN A 110 20.32 -1.12 14.95
C ASN A 110 20.67 -1.59 13.54
N LYS A 111 21.01 -0.67 12.64
CA LYS A 111 21.32 -0.94 11.23
C LYS A 111 20.20 -1.71 10.51
N VAL A 112 18.96 -1.40 10.84
CA VAL A 112 17.79 -2.01 10.25
C VAL A 112 17.23 -1.09 9.17
N VAL A 113 16.98 -1.64 8.00
CA VAL A 113 16.31 -0.94 6.89
C VAL A 113 15.11 -1.77 6.46
N VAL A 114 13.94 -1.14 6.45
CA VAL A 114 12.70 -1.74 5.96
C VAL A 114 12.31 -0.97 4.70
N GLU A 115 12.32 -1.64 3.58
CA GLU A 115 12.06 -1.02 2.28
C GLU A 115 10.88 -1.70 1.61
N VAL A 116 9.99 -0.88 1.01
CA VAL A 116 8.85 -1.38 0.26
C VAL A 116 9.22 -1.49 -1.22
N ASP A 117 9.07 -2.68 -1.77
CA ASP A 117 9.28 -2.95 -3.19
C ASP A 117 7.96 -3.38 -3.85
N SER A 118 7.61 -2.74 -4.95
CA SER A 118 6.50 -3.21 -5.76
C SER A 118 6.95 -4.39 -6.63
N LYS A 119 6.00 -5.27 -6.95
CA LYS A 119 6.28 -6.46 -7.78
C LYS A 119 6.91 -6.14 -9.14
N GLU A 120 6.72 -4.92 -9.63
CA GLU A 120 7.28 -4.51 -10.92
C GLU A 120 8.80 -4.34 -10.89
N ASN A 121 9.35 -3.95 -9.76
CA ASN A 121 10.79 -3.67 -9.67
C ASN A 121 11.64 -4.88 -9.29
N SER A 122 11.04 -5.93 -8.74
CA SER A 122 11.78 -7.12 -8.36
C SER A 122 12.36 -7.89 -9.57
N GLN A 123 11.82 -7.65 -10.77
CA GLN A 123 12.38 -8.24 -11.99
C GLN A 123 13.56 -7.44 -12.55
N LEU A 124 13.64 -6.14 -12.24
CA LEU A 124 14.72 -5.30 -12.74
C LEU A 124 16.01 -5.41 -11.92
N ASP A 125 15.87 -5.64 -10.62
CA ASP A 125 17.03 -5.83 -9.75
C ASP A 125 17.76 -7.16 -9.99
N GLY A 126 17.09 -8.12 -10.59
CA GLY A 126 17.71 -9.39 -10.97
C GLY A 126 18.59 -9.33 -12.21
N ILE A 127 18.60 -8.22 -12.95
CA ILE A 127 19.32 -8.08 -14.21
C ILE A 127 20.65 -7.33 -14.06
N THR A 128 20.87 -6.68 -12.92
CA THR A 128 22.08 -5.86 -12.69
C THR A 128 23.20 -6.57 -11.93
N ASN A 129 23.18 -7.87 -11.89
CA ASN A 129 24.30 -8.65 -11.34
C ASN A 129 25.19 -9.20 -12.47
#